data_2e76e4aaac6dd9bb537793e4eca963b6
#
_entry.id   2e76e4aaac6dd9bb537793e4eca963b6
#
_cell.length_a   1.000
_cell.length_b   1.000
_cell.length_c   1.000
_cell.angle_alpha   90.00
_cell.angle_beta   90.00
_cell.angle_gamma   90.00
#
_symmetry.space_group_name_H-M   'P 1'
#
loop_
_entity.id
_entity.type
_entity.pdbx_description
1 polymer ?
#
loop_
_entity_poly.entity_id
_entity_poly.type
_entity_poly.pdbx_seq_one_letter_code
_entity_poly.pdbx_strand_id
1 'polypeptide(L)'
;MRRVSTIAVAGIATAALAFSVTACGSSSDEGSKDKGIGLAFDVGGRGDHSFNDSAAKGFDKAKEDLGIGGKELTAKDGDTDADRYQKLADLADAGYNPVIGVGYAYTPALAKAAKKYPNTDFAIVDSVVEAKNVASIVFTEHESSYLAGVAAGLKTKSDKVGFIGGTNSALIKKFAGGFEQGLKDTNPKASLDVQWVDSTPKGFGMPDRGKDIAEGMLSKDIDVIYSAAGSSGAGAIEATAKKKGTWSIGVDGDQYFDKGLKDYKNSILTSALKQVDGGVYDFVKSVVKDKKPLTGVQVYSLKKGGVDVSYSGGFIDDIKPKIEEAKKKIIDGKIKVVDTYKG
;
A
#
# COMPACT_ATOMS: atom_id res chain seq x y z
N MET A 1 -73.16 -15.83 -42.84
CA MET A 1 -73.67 -17.22 -42.76
C MET A 1 -73.14 -17.74 -41.44
N ARG A 2 -74.04 -17.74 -40.43
CA ARG A 2 -74.70 -18.96 -39.82
C ARG A 2 -73.64 -19.96 -39.33
N ARG A 3 -73.60 -20.40 -38.11
CA ARG A 3 -74.56 -20.71 -36.98
C ARG A 3 -73.75 -20.89 -35.71
N VAL A 4 -73.98 -20.33 -34.53
CA VAL A 4 -74.95 -20.70 -33.50
C VAL A 4 -75.00 -22.19 -33.15
N SER A 5 -74.74 -22.51 -31.88
CA SER A 5 -75.43 -23.38 -30.95
C SER A 5 -74.52 -23.68 -29.76
N THR A 6 -74.72 -23.19 -28.60
CA THR A 6 -75.68 -23.39 -27.53
C THR A 6 -75.42 -24.60 -26.63
N ILE A 7 -75.17 -24.33 -25.32
CA ILE A 7 -75.65 -24.87 -24.04
C ILE A 7 -75.25 -26.31 -23.66
N ALA A 8 -74.64 -26.41 -22.47
CA ALA A 8 -75.27 -27.18 -21.38
C ALA A 8 -74.62 -26.86 -20.01
N VAL A 9 -75.48 -26.55 -19.07
CA VAL A 9 -75.30 -26.28 -17.66
C VAL A 9 -75.40 -27.62 -16.86
N ALA A 10 -74.57 -27.78 -15.86
CA ALA A 10 -74.84 -28.51 -14.60
C ALA A 10 -73.54 -28.38 -13.78
N GLY A 11 -73.42 -27.85 -12.60
CA GLY A 11 -74.30 -27.84 -11.46
C GLY A 11 -73.61 -28.55 -10.27
N ILE A 12 -73.31 -27.76 -9.21
CA ILE A 12 -73.23 -28.19 -7.79
C ILE A 12 -71.90 -28.86 -7.33
N ALA A 13 -71.07 -28.18 -6.47
CA ALA A 13 -71.11 -28.39 -5.03
C ALA A 13 -70.01 -27.58 -4.32
N THR A 14 -70.43 -26.74 -3.41
CA THR A 14 -69.69 -26.04 -2.37
C THR A 14 -68.83 -26.96 -1.50
N ALA A 15 -67.57 -26.65 -1.33
CA ALA A 15 -66.81 -26.97 -0.12
C ALA A 15 -65.88 -25.81 0.20
N ALA A 16 -66.30 -24.97 1.13
CA ALA A 16 -65.48 -23.94 1.73
C ALA A 16 -64.44 -24.58 2.65
N LEU A 17 -63.21 -24.62 2.24
CA LEU A 17 -62.07 -24.84 3.13
C LEU A 17 -61.38 -23.50 3.35
N ALA A 18 -61.66 -22.93 4.52
CA ALA A 18 -60.95 -21.77 5.05
C ALA A 18 -59.49 -22.19 5.33
N PHE A 19 -58.57 -21.88 4.42
CA PHE A 19 -57.15 -21.84 4.76
C PHE A 19 -56.87 -20.50 5.39
N SER A 20 -56.75 -20.51 6.72
CA SER A 20 -56.13 -19.42 7.47
C SER A 20 -54.66 -19.31 7.03
N VAL A 21 -54.40 -18.36 6.13
CA VAL A 21 -53.06 -17.91 5.86
C VAL A 21 -52.64 -17.09 7.08
N THR A 22 -51.95 -17.74 8.02
CA THR A 22 -51.11 -17.07 8.98
C THR A 22 -49.98 -16.41 8.16
N ALA A 23 -50.16 -15.12 7.88
CA ALA A 23 -49.09 -14.26 7.47
C ALA A 23 -48.10 -14.20 8.64
N CYS A 24 -47.13 -15.12 8.68
CA CYS A 24 -45.89 -14.86 9.36
C CYS A 24 -45.27 -13.64 8.65
N GLY A 25 -45.45 -12.47 9.24
CA GLY A 25 -44.66 -11.32 8.96
C GLY A 25 -43.21 -11.70 9.27
N SER A 26 -42.49 -12.13 8.25
CA SER A 26 -41.05 -12.02 8.26
C SER A 26 -40.77 -10.54 8.27
N SER A 27 -40.58 -9.99 9.46
CA SER A 27 -39.73 -8.81 9.60
C SER A 27 -38.40 -9.23 8.99
N SER A 28 -38.21 -8.86 7.73
CA SER A 28 -36.88 -8.80 7.16
C SER A 28 -36.12 -7.79 8.01
N ASP A 29 -35.45 -8.35 9.00
CA ASP A 29 -34.32 -7.69 9.60
C ASP A 29 -33.34 -7.48 8.43
N GLU A 30 -33.45 -6.31 7.77
CA GLU A 30 -32.38 -5.78 6.94
C GLU A 30 -31.26 -5.39 7.89
N GLY A 31 -30.71 -6.38 8.59
CA GLY A 31 -29.38 -6.30 9.12
C GLY A 31 -28.47 -5.96 7.95
N SER A 32 -27.85 -4.80 7.99
CA SER A 32 -26.85 -4.39 7.02
C SER A 32 -25.84 -5.52 6.91
N LYS A 33 -25.98 -6.37 5.88
CA LYS A 33 -24.95 -7.35 5.57
C LYS A 33 -23.72 -6.53 5.23
N ASP A 34 -22.71 -6.61 6.10
CA ASP A 34 -21.39 -6.03 5.81
C ASP A 34 -21.01 -6.45 4.39
N LYS A 35 -20.93 -5.47 3.46
CA LYS A 35 -20.60 -5.73 2.06
C LYS A 35 -19.15 -6.16 1.88
N GLY A 36 -18.40 -6.18 2.97
CA GLY A 36 -16.99 -6.48 2.99
C GLY A 36 -16.13 -5.21 3.11
N ILE A 37 -14.95 -5.22 2.52
CA ILE A 37 -13.92 -4.20 2.69
C ILE A 37 -14.04 -3.11 1.65
N GLY A 38 -13.92 -1.83 2.06
CA GLY A 38 -13.67 -0.71 1.17
C GLY A 38 -12.17 -0.35 1.15
N LEU A 39 -11.55 -0.24 -0.01
CA LEU A 39 -10.17 0.19 -0.14
C LEU A 39 -10.08 1.37 -1.12
N ALA A 40 -9.52 2.49 -0.67
CA ALA A 40 -9.27 3.66 -1.48
C ALA A 40 -7.76 3.83 -1.68
N PHE A 41 -7.28 3.50 -2.88
CA PHE A 41 -5.87 3.61 -3.28
C PHE A 41 -5.45 5.06 -3.49
N ASP A 42 -4.17 5.34 -3.26
CA ASP A 42 -3.51 6.56 -3.71
C ASP A 42 -3.31 6.58 -5.23
N VAL A 43 -2.74 7.67 -5.74
CA VAL A 43 -2.39 7.83 -7.16
C VAL A 43 -1.54 6.65 -7.64
N GLY A 44 -1.85 6.15 -8.83
CA GLY A 44 -1.26 4.94 -9.40
C GLY A 44 -2.14 3.71 -9.24
N GLY A 45 -2.76 3.51 -8.07
CA GLY A 45 -3.61 2.34 -7.84
C GLY A 45 -2.89 1.01 -8.05
N ARG A 46 -3.63 -0.04 -8.40
CA ARG A 46 -3.02 -1.33 -8.77
C ARG A 46 -2.13 -1.19 -10.00
N GLY A 47 -1.00 -1.87 -9.98
CA GLY A 47 0.00 -1.86 -11.03
C GLY A 47 1.09 -0.80 -10.81
N ASP A 48 1.20 -0.25 -9.59
CA ASP A 48 2.31 0.63 -9.23
C ASP A 48 3.61 -0.12 -8.92
N HIS A 49 3.57 -1.45 -8.87
CA HIS A 49 4.68 -2.35 -8.55
C HIS A 49 5.32 -2.10 -7.18
N SER A 50 4.59 -1.46 -6.24
CA SER A 50 5.11 -0.99 -4.96
C SER A 50 4.01 -0.90 -3.90
N PHE A 51 3.70 0.31 -3.44
CA PHE A 51 2.87 0.63 -2.29
C PHE A 51 1.40 0.20 -2.42
N ASN A 52 0.75 0.60 -3.53
CA ASN A 52 -0.65 0.23 -3.75
C ASN A 52 -0.80 -1.26 -4.03
N ASP A 53 0.12 -1.88 -4.78
CA ASP A 53 0.10 -3.32 -5.01
C ASP A 53 0.31 -4.12 -3.72
N SER A 54 1.13 -3.60 -2.79
CA SER A 54 1.27 -4.21 -1.47
C SER A 54 -0.04 -4.11 -0.67
N ALA A 55 -0.69 -2.95 -0.66
CA ALA A 55 -2.00 -2.79 -0.02
C ALA A 55 -3.06 -3.71 -0.66
N ALA A 56 -3.06 -3.81 -1.99
CA ALA A 56 -3.93 -4.69 -2.76
C ALA A 56 -3.74 -6.17 -2.38
N LYS A 57 -2.51 -6.61 -2.21
CA LYS A 57 -2.18 -7.97 -1.77
C LYS A 57 -2.78 -8.29 -0.39
N GLY A 58 -2.68 -7.35 0.56
CA GLY A 58 -3.31 -7.50 1.88
C GLY A 58 -4.83 -7.55 1.81
N PHE A 59 -5.43 -6.71 0.97
CA PHE A 59 -6.87 -6.69 0.70
C PHE A 59 -7.36 -8.00 0.06
N ASP A 60 -6.68 -8.49 -0.98
CA ASP A 60 -7.04 -9.73 -1.66
C ASP A 60 -6.90 -10.94 -0.72
N LYS A 61 -5.81 -11.00 0.05
CA LYS A 61 -5.62 -12.03 1.06
C LYS A 61 -6.72 -12.01 2.11
N ALA A 62 -7.14 -10.84 2.58
CA ALA A 62 -8.23 -10.74 3.55
C ALA A 62 -9.57 -11.21 2.96
N LYS A 63 -9.86 -10.89 1.70
CA LYS A 63 -11.06 -11.39 1.00
C LYS A 63 -11.06 -12.92 0.91
N GLU A 64 -9.94 -13.50 0.52
CA GLU A 64 -9.77 -14.95 0.38
C GLU A 64 -9.89 -15.66 1.74
N ASP A 65 -9.08 -15.28 2.72
CA ASP A 65 -8.98 -15.96 4.01
C ASP A 65 -10.24 -15.81 4.87
N LEU A 66 -10.98 -14.70 4.73
CA LEU A 66 -12.16 -14.39 5.54
C LEU A 66 -13.49 -14.61 4.78
N GLY A 67 -13.43 -14.95 3.50
CA GLY A 67 -14.61 -15.21 2.68
C GLY A 67 -15.52 -14.00 2.51
N ILE A 68 -14.96 -12.79 2.41
CA ILE A 68 -15.71 -11.54 2.35
C ILE A 68 -15.54 -10.82 1.00
N GLY A 69 -16.52 -10.00 0.65
CA GLY A 69 -16.45 -9.13 -0.53
C GLY A 69 -15.55 -7.92 -0.32
N GLY A 70 -15.41 -7.11 -1.36
CA GLY A 70 -14.73 -5.83 -1.25
C GLY A 70 -14.87 -4.97 -2.49
N LYS A 71 -14.65 -3.66 -2.32
CA LYS A 71 -14.65 -2.66 -3.39
C LYS A 71 -13.43 -1.77 -3.29
N GLU A 72 -12.87 -1.49 -4.44
CA GLU A 72 -11.71 -0.61 -4.61
C GLU A 72 -12.11 0.67 -5.33
N LEU A 73 -11.54 1.77 -4.90
CA LEU A 73 -11.56 3.06 -5.57
C LEU A 73 -10.12 3.57 -5.67
N THR A 74 -9.80 4.32 -6.72
CA THR A 74 -8.44 4.84 -6.93
C THR A 74 -8.47 6.35 -7.04
N ALA A 75 -7.55 7.03 -6.35
CA ALA A 75 -7.33 8.45 -6.52
C ALA A 75 -6.76 8.74 -7.91
N LYS A 76 -7.24 9.81 -8.52
CA LYS A 76 -6.74 10.30 -9.81
C LYS A 76 -5.72 11.41 -9.61
N ASP A 77 -4.93 11.66 -10.63
CA ASP A 77 -4.09 12.84 -10.69
C ASP A 77 -4.92 14.10 -10.50
N GLY A 78 -4.48 14.97 -9.57
CA GLY A 78 -5.17 16.22 -9.26
C GLY A 78 -6.35 16.08 -8.29
N ASP A 79 -6.67 14.89 -7.80
CA ASP A 79 -7.70 14.72 -6.77
C ASP A 79 -7.41 15.62 -5.56
N THR A 80 -8.42 16.38 -5.15
CA THR A 80 -8.40 17.20 -3.95
C THR A 80 -8.75 16.39 -2.70
N ASP A 81 -8.63 17.00 -1.52
CA ASP A 81 -9.12 16.39 -0.27
C ASP A 81 -10.63 16.10 -0.33
N ALA A 82 -11.40 16.92 -1.07
CA ALA A 82 -12.83 16.69 -1.27
C ALA A 82 -13.11 15.47 -2.13
N ASP A 83 -12.33 15.25 -3.20
CA ASP A 83 -12.44 14.07 -4.06
C ASP A 83 -12.06 12.79 -3.32
N ARG A 84 -11.00 12.84 -2.51
CA ARG A 84 -10.60 11.72 -1.64
C ARG A 84 -11.65 11.43 -0.58
N TYR A 85 -12.21 12.49 0.04
CA TYR A 85 -13.30 12.31 1.00
C TYR A 85 -14.51 11.64 0.33
N GLN A 86 -14.89 12.05 -0.88
CA GLN A 86 -16.03 11.46 -1.58
C GLN A 86 -15.83 9.96 -1.80
N LYS A 87 -14.62 9.51 -2.16
CA LYS A 87 -14.31 8.08 -2.30
C LYS A 87 -14.53 7.30 -0.99
N LEU A 88 -14.06 7.84 0.14
CA LEU A 88 -14.28 7.22 1.45
C LEU A 88 -15.76 7.20 1.83
N ALA A 89 -16.46 8.30 1.54
CA ALA A 89 -17.90 8.44 1.78
C ALA A 89 -18.72 7.45 0.93
N ASP A 90 -18.40 7.32 -0.36
CA ASP A 90 -19.06 6.38 -1.27
C ASP A 90 -18.94 4.92 -0.80
N LEU A 91 -17.78 4.55 -0.24
CA LEU A 91 -17.58 3.23 0.34
C LEU A 91 -18.41 3.04 1.62
N ALA A 92 -18.36 4.02 2.54
CA ALA A 92 -19.10 3.97 3.80
C ALA A 92 -20.63 4.01 3.59
N ASP A 93 -21.12 4.91 2.73
CA ASP A 93 -22.55 5.00 2.37
C ASP A 93 -23.07 3.73 1.67
N ALA A 94 -22.20 3.07 0.91
CA ALA A 94 -22.51 1.77 0.31
C ALA A 94 -22.53 0.61 1.32
N GLY A 95 -22.15 0.82 2.59
CA GLY A 95 -22.15 -0.18 3.65
C GLY A 95 -20.92 -1.07 3.66
N TYR A 96 -19.77 -0.63 3.13
CA TYR A 96 -18.50 -1.31 3.33
C TYR A 96 -17.94 -1.01 4.72
N ASN A 97 -17.54 -2.05 5.44
CA ASN A 97 -16.87 -1.95 6.74
C ASN A 97 -15.90 -3.14 6.90
N PRO A 98 -14.59 -2.91 7.13
CA PRO A 98 -13.93 -1.61 7.29
C PRO A 98 -13.67 -0.86 5.98
N VAL A 99 -13.29 0.43 6.10
CA VAL A 99 -12.86 1.29 4.97
C VAL A 99 -11.42 1.76 5.20
N ILE A 100 -10.56 1.56 4.20
CA ILE A 100 -9.13 1.83 4.29
C ILE A 100 -8.74 2.91 3.27
N GLY A 101 -8.11 3.99 3.74
CA GLY A 101 -7.43 4.97 2.91
C GLY A 101 -5.94 4.64 2.81
N VAL A 102 -5.45 4.40 1.60
CA VAL A 102 -4.06 4.04 1.34
C VAL A 102 -3.27 5.31 1.00
N GLY A 103 -2.31 5.67 1.88
CA GLY A 103 -1.42 6.80 1.67
C GLY A 103 -1.78 8.07 2.45
N TYR A 104 -0.73 8.82 2.78
CA TYR A 104 -0.82 10.03 3.61
C TYR A 104 -1.72 11.13 3.01
N ALA A 105 -1.90 11.14 1.70
CA ALA A 105 -2.75 12.12 1.02
C ALA A 105 -4.24 12.00 1.42
N TYR A 106 -4.65 10.88 2.00
CA TYR A 106 -5.99 10.69 2.55
C TYR A 106 -6.19 11.30 3.94
N THR A 107 -5.16 11.82 4.60
CA THR A 107 -5.23 12.26 6.01
C THR A 107 -6.38 13.24 6.30
N PRO A 108 -6.55 14.37 5.60
CA PRO A 108 -7.65 15.29 5.88
C PRO A 108 -9.02 14.69 5.54
N ALA A 109 -9.08 13.95 4.44
CA ALA A 109 -10.29 13.29 3.95
C ALA A 109 -10.80 12.24 4.95
N LEU A 110 -9.89 11.39 5.45
CA LEU A 110 -10.22 10.31 6.39
C LEU A 110 -10.60 10.85 7.76
N ALA A 111 -9.93 11.91 8.25
CA ALA A 111 -10.31 12.57 9.48
C ALA A 111 -11.75 13.12 9.42
N LYS A 112 -12.17 13.64 8.27
CA LYS A 112 -13.54 14.09 8.00
C LYS A 112 -14.51 12.91 7.91
N ALA A 113 -14.14 11.85 7.20
CA ALA A 113 -14.97 10.65 7.04
C ALA A 113 -15.22 9.95 8.39
N ALA A 114 -14.18 9.77 9.20
CA ALA A 114 -14.29 9.15 10.53
C ALA A 114 -15.29 9.86 11.44
N LYS A 115 -15.37 11.19 11.39
CA LYS A 115 -16.36 11.99 12.13
C LYS A 115 -17.78 11.82 11.59
N LYS A 116 -17.92 11.72 10.28
CA LYS A 116 -19.23 11.61 9.60
C LYS A 116 -19.83 10.22 9.76
N TYR A 117 -19.00 9.18 9.80
CA TYR A 117 -19.40 7.77 9.85
C TYR A 117 -18.87 7.10 11.12
N PRO A 118 -19.42 7.43 12.31
CA PRO A 118 -18.89 6.96 13.60
C PRO A 118 -19.03 5.44 13.82
N ASN A 119 -19.87 4.76 13.03
CA ASN A 119 -20.10 3.32 13.11
C ASN A 119 -19.30 2.54 12.03
N THR A 120 -18.49 3.20 11.21
CA THR A 120 -17.59 2.58 10.25
C THR A 120 -16.18 2.56 10.84
N ASP A 121 -15.52 1.41 10.80
CA ASP A 121 -14.12 1.27 11.19
C ASP A 121 -13.23 1.70 10.03
N PHE A 122 -12.34 2.64 10.29
CA PHE A 122 -11.41 3.16 9.28
C PHE A 122 -9.97 2.77 9.58
N ALA A 123 -9.16 2.66 8.54
CA ALA A 123 -7.72 2.71 8.67
C ALA A 123 -7.10 3.70 7.68
N ILE A 124 -5.98 4.29 8.08
CA ILE A 124 -5.10 5.05 7.20
C ILE A 124 -3.73 4.40 7.18
N VAL A 125 -3.15 4.27 6.00
CA VAL A 125 -1.78 3.79 5.81
C VAL A 125 -0.85 4.98 5.60
N ASP A 126 0.31 4.96 6.27
CA ASP A 126 1.37 5.98 6.18
C ASP A 126 1.01 7.36 6.71
N SER A 127 0.04 7.44 7.62
CA SER A 127 -0.27 8.68 8.32
C SER A 127 -0.96 8.41 9.66
N VAL A 128 -1.15 9.47 10.45
CA VAL A 128 -1.85 9.41 11.74
C VAL A 128 -3.12 10.27 11.69
N VAL A 129 -4.25 9.66 12.05
CA VAL A 129 -5.53 10.34 12.26
C VAL A 129 -6.05 9.98 13.65
N GLU A 130 -6.24 10.98 14.49
CA GLU A 130 -6.76 10.82 15.84
C GLU A 130 -8.29 10.79 15.84
N ALA A 131 -8.85 9.58 15.81
CA ALA A 131 -10.28 9.33 15.97
C ALA A 131 -10.52 7.95 16.59
N LYS A 132 -11.65 7.78 17.29
CA LYS A 132 -11.96 6.56 18.04
C LYS A 132 -12.15 5.32 17.17
N ASN A 133 -12.56 5.52 15.92
CA ASN A 133 -12.85 4.49 14.91
C ASN A 133 -11.79 4.45 13.81
N VAL A 134 -10.54 4.90 14.09
CA VAL A 134 -9.43 4.89 13.13
C VAL A 134 -8.24 4.14 13.65
N ALA A 135 -7.72 3.21 12.86
CA ALA A 135 -6.38 2.65 12.98
C ALA A 135 -5.41 3.42 12.06
N SER A 136 -4.33 3.91 12.63
CA SER A 136 -3.24 4.58 11.90
C SER A 136 -2.07 3.60 11.73
N ILE A 137 -1.96 3.01 10.55
CA ILE A 137 -0.94 2.00 10.21
C ILE A 137 0.31 2.74 9.74
N VAL A 138 1.35 2.75 10.55
CA VAL A 138 2.61 3.47 10.29
C VAL A 138 3.80 2.52 10.39
N PHE A 139 4.85 2.85 9.65
CA PHE A 139 6.04 2.01 9.55
C PHE A 139 7.30 2.77 9.96
N THR A 140 8.33 2.03 10.35
CA THR A 140 9.67 2.59 10.57
C THR A 140 10.49 2.46 9.27
N GLU A 141 10.00 3.04 8.19
CA GLU A 141 10.58 2.96 6.85
C GLU A 141 12.02 3.46 6.78
N HIS A 142 12.43 4.36 7.68
CA HIS A 142 13.81 4.78 7.85
C HIS A 142 14.73 3.63 8.26
N GLU A 143 14.23 2.63 9.02
CA GLU A 143 15.05 1.48 9.46
C GLU A 143 15.37 0.54 8.29
N SER A 144 14.39 0.18 7.44
CA SER A 144 14.66 -0.61 6.23
C SER A 144 15.52 0.14 5.21
N SER A 145 15.28 1.46 5.08
CA SER A 145 16.08 2.32 4.22
C SER A 145 17.53 2.43 4.69
N TYR A 146 17.78 2.44 6.02
CA TYR A 146 19.15 2.36 6.55
C TYR A 146 19.85 1.07 6.09
N LEU A 147 19.18 -0.08 6.21
CA LEU A 147 19.74 -1.35 5.74
C LEU A 147 20.00 -1.35 4.23
N ALA A 148 19.11 -0.73 3.44
CA ALA A 148 19.32 -0.51 2.01
C ALA A 148 20.54 0.40 1.75
N GLY A 149 20.75 1.41 2.58
CA GLY A 149 21.93 2.29 2.54
C GLY A 149 23.22 1.54 2.84
N VAL A 150 23.19 0.63 3.82
CA VAL A 150 24.32 -0.30 4.10
C VAL A 150 24.63 -1.15 2.87
N ALA A 151 23.60 -1.74 2.24
CA ALA A 151 23.78 -2.52 1.02
C ALA A 151 24.39 -1.67 -0.12
N ALA A 152 23.86 -0.47 -0.34
CA ALA A 152 24.38 0.46 -1.34
C ALA A 152 25.86 0.81 -1.11
N GLY A 153 26.22 1.16 0.13
CA GLY A 153 27.60 1.53 0.51
C GLY A 153 28.61 0.42 0.31
N LEU A 154 28.18 -0.86 0.51
CA LEU A 154 29.03 -2.04 0.31
C LEU A 154 29.12 -2.48 -1.16
N LYS A 155 28.16 -2.11 -2.00
CA LYS A 155 28.04 -2.58 -3.40
C LYS A 155 28.39 -1.54 -4.45
N THR A 156 28.34 -0.26 -4.12
CA THR A 156 28.81 0.80 -5.04
C THR A 156 30.30 0.61 -5.38
N LYS A 157 30.64 0.85 -6.62
CA LYS A 157 32.01 0.87 -7.13
C LYS A 157 32.50 2.28 -7.45
N SER A 158 31.56 3.18 -7.71
CA SER A 158 31.84 4.57 -8.06
C SER A 158 31.89 5.50 -6.86
N ASP A 159 31.47 5.04 -5.67
CA ASP A 159 31.19 5.86 -4.49
C ASP A 159 30.15 6.96 -4.77
N LYS A 160 29.31 6.80 -5.79
CA LYS A 160 28.24 7.71 -6.17
C LYS A 160 26.91 6.95 -6.17
N VAL A 161 26.00 7.38 -5.31
CA VAL A 161 24.71 6.72 -5.07
C VAL A 161 23.59 7.74 -5.29
N GLY A 162 22.46 7.27 -5.81
CA GLY A 162 21.27 8.08 -6.06
C GLY A 162 20.09 7.67 -5.18
N PHE A 163 19.25 8.64 -4.84
CA PHE A 163 17.93 8.43 -4.26
C PHE A 163 16.89 9.18 -5.08
N ILE A 164 15.81 8.49 -5.46
CA ILE A 164 14.67 9.07 -6.16
C ILE A 164 13.44 8.93 -5.27
N GLY A 165 12.91 10.05 -4.80
CA GLY A 165 11.66 10.10 -4.03
C GLY A 165 10.50 10.56 -4.90
N GLY A 166 9.31 9.99 -4.73
CA GLY A 166 8.12 10.44 -5.43
C GLY A 166 7.80 11.90 -5.16
N THR A 167 7.88 12.30 -3.89
CA THR A 167 7.65 13.70 -3.45
C THR A 167 8.64 14.09 -2.36
N ASN A 168 8.84 15.43 -2.19
CA ASN A 168 9.62 15.99 -1.08
C ASN A 168 8.75 16.12 0.20
N SER A 169 7.99 15.09 0.54
CA SER A 169 7.15 15.04 1.75
C SER A 169 7.93 14.56 2.97
N ALA A 170 7.41 14.86 4.17
CA ALA A 170 8.01 14.39 5.42
C ALA A 170 8.13 12.84 5.46
N LEU A 171 7.14 12.12 4.91
CA LEU A 171 7.18 10.66 4.82
C LEU A 171 8.37 10.19 3.96
N ILE A 172 8.52 10.71 2.74
CA ILE A 172 9.58 10.24 1.83
C ILE A 172 10.97 10.69 2.31
N LYS A 173 11.05 11.78 3.07
CA LYS A 173 12.29 12.18 3.74
C LYS A 173 12.78 11.18 4.79
N LYS A 174 11.90 10.36 5.38
CA LYS A 174 12.32 9.28 6.28
C LYS A 174 13.10 8.21 5.52
N PHE A 175 12.63 7.83 4.32
CA PHE A 175 13.36 6.89 3.46
C PHE A 175 14.73 7.45 3.08
N ALA A 176 14.78 8.69 2.60
CA ALA A 176 16.04 9.33 2.21
C ALA A 176 17.03 9.48 3.39
N GLY A 177 16.55 9.90 4.56
CA GLY A 177 17.38 10.07 5.74
C GLY A 177 17.99 8.79 6.28
N GLY A 178 17.15 7.73 6.43
CA GLY A 178 17.64 6.41 6.83
C GLY A 178 18.66 5.87 5.82
N PHE A 179 18.37 5.98 4.53
CA PHE A 179 19.25 5.53 3.46
C PHE A 179 20.59 6.29 3.47
N GLU A 180 20.57 7.61 3.59
CA GLU A 180 21.80 8.42 3.69
C GLU A 180 22.65 7.98 4.89
N GLN A 181 22.03 7.83 6.06
CA GLN A 181 22.76 7.41 7.26
C GLN A 181 23.42 6.05 7.07
N GLY A 182 22.67 5.04 6.57
CA GLY A 182 23.22 3.69 6.34
C GLY A 182 24.36 3.69 5.31
N LEU A 183 24.24 4.49 4.24
CA LEU A 183 25.27 4.69 3.25
C LEU A 183 26.54 5.30 3.88
N LYS A 184 26.40 6.38 4.64
CA LYS A 184 27.55 7.10 5.25
C LYS A 184 28.21 6.32 6.36
N ASP A 185 27.47 5.61 7.19
CA ASP A 185 28.00 4.75 8.25
C ASP A 185 28.83 3.59 7.68
N THR A 186 28.53 3.17 6.46
CA THR A 186 29.19 2.04 5.80
C THR A 186 30.29 2.48 4.85
N ASN A 187 30.05 3.52 4.06
CA ASN A 187 30.99 4.11 3.11
C ASN A 187 31.01 5.64 3.24
N PRO A 188 31.82 6.19 4.16
CA PRO A 188 31.89 7.64 4.37
C PRO A 188 32.29 8.47 3.15
N LYS A 189 32.96 7.85 2.16
CA LYS A 189 33.40 8.51 0.92
C LYS A 189 32.25 8.65 -0.08
N ALA A 190 31.24 7.77 -0.03
CA ALA A 190 30.15 7.78 -0.99
C ALA A 190 29.38 9.10 -0.94
N SER A 191 29.08 9.66 -2.11
CA SER A 191 28.16 10.79 -2.27
C SER A 191 26.74 10.31 -2.54
N LEU A 192 25.75 11.09 -2.13
CA LEU A 192 24.33 10.83 -2.40
C LEU A 192 23.75 12.01 -3.20
N ASP A 193 23.19 11.70 -4.39
CA ASP A 193 22.36 12.63 -5.19
C ASP A 193 20.89 12.30 -4.91
N VAL A 194 20.13 13.26 -4.36
CA VAL A 194 18.71 13.10 -4.03
C VAL A 194 17.87 13.93 -5.00
N GLN A 195 16.95 13.25 -5.69
CA GLN A 195 16.03 13.88 -6.63
C GLN A 195 14.58 13.53 -6.26
N TRP A 196 13.67 14.47 -6.56
CA TRP A 196 12.24 14.31 -6.33
C TRP A 196 11.54 14.32 -7.68
N VAL A 197 10.60 13.37 -7.88
CA VAL A 197 9.87 13.26 -9.16
C VAL A 197 8.95 14.45 -9.35
N ASP A 198 8.16 14.79 -8.33
CA ASP A 198 7.25 15.94 -8.34
C ASP A 198 7.08 16.52 -6.93
N SER A 199 6.51 17.71 -6.82
CA SER A 199 6.17 18.34 -5.53
C SER A 199 4.84 17.85 -4.95
N THR A 200 4.02 17.15 -5.74
CA THR A 200 2.69 16.64 -5.39
C THR A 200 2.65 15.11 -5.43
N PRO A 201 1.61 14.46 -4.87
CA PRO A 201 1.45 13.01 -4.95
C PRO A 201 1.48 12.42 -6.36
N LYS A 202 1.26 13.24 -7.40
CA LYS A 202 1.44 12.85 -8.81
C LYS A 202 2.81 12.21 -9.07
N GLY A 203 3.85 12.63 -8.32
CA GLY A 203 5.20 12.08 -8.42
C GLY A 203 5.31 10.57 -8.17
N PHE A 204 4.30 9.92 -7.63
CA PHE A 204 4.25 8.46 -7.50
C PHE A 204 3.73 7.75 -8.76
N GLY A 205 3.16 8.50 -9.73
CA GLY A 205 2.50 7.99 -10.93
C GLY A 205 3.16 8.38 -12.26
N MET A 206 4.46 8.73 -12.29
CA MET A 206 5.17 9.28 -13.46
C MET A 206 6.38 8.41 -13.86
N PRO A 207 6.20 7.18 -14.38
CA PRO A 207 7.30 6.26 -14.67
C PRO A 207 8.31 6.83 -15.67
N ASP A 208 7.87 7.55 -16.71
CA ASP A 208 8.78 8.19 -17.66
C ASP A 208 9.68 9.23 -16.98
N ARG A 209 9.12 10.01 -16.04
CA ARG A 209 9.91 10.99 -15.29
C ARG A 209 10.90 10.34 -14.35
N GLY A 210 10.51 9.23 -13.68
CA GLY A 210 11.40 8.43 -12.84
C GLY A 210 12.58 7.88 -13.66
N LYS A 211 12.28 7.41 -14.88
CA LYS A 211 13.30 6.95 -15.84
C LYS A 211 14.26 8.05 -16.26
N ASP A 212 13.76 9.23 -16.67
CA ASP A 212 14.59 10.37 -17.07
C ASP A 212 15.55 10.79 -15.94
N ILE A 213 15.04 10.84 -14.69
CA ILE A 213 15.86 11.17 -13.52
C ILE A 213 16.98 10.13 -13.34
N ALA A 214 16.63 8.83 -13.41
CA ALA A 214 17.61 7.76 -13.27
C ALA A 214 18.65 7.79 -14.39
N GLU A 215 18.28 8.01 -15.65
CA GLU A 215 19.19 8.18 -16.78
C GLU A 215 20.14 9.36 -16.56
N GLY A 216 19.63 10.49 -16.04
CA GLY A 216 20.43 11.64 -15.64
C GLY A 216 21.44 11.32 -14.53
N MET A 217 21.06 10.53 -13.53
CA MET A 217 21.95 10.05 -12.47
C MET A 217 23.03 9.09 -13.03
N LEU A 218 22.61 8.14 -13.86
CA LEU A 218 23.52 7.17 -14.49
C LEU A 218 24.55 7.84 -15.39
N SER A 219 24.21 8.97 -16.05
CA SER A 219 25.17 9.76 -16.85
C SER A 219 26.26 10.44 -16.01
N LYS A 220 26.06 10.61 -14.71
CA LYS A 220 27.02 11.16 -13.74
C LYS A 220 27.82 10.04 -13.02
N ASP A 221 27.81 8.81 -13.55
CA ASP A 221 28.46 7.61 -12.98
C ASP A 221 27.86 7.17 -11.63
N ILE A 222 26.65 7.54 -11.29
CA ILE A 222 25.92 6.91 -10.18
C ILE A 222 25.64 5.47 -10.56
N ASP A 223 26.01 4.54 -9.71
CA ASP A 223 25.95 3.10 -10.00
C ASP A 223 24.96 2.31 -9.12
N VAL A 224 24.43 2.94 -8.06
CA VAL A 224 23.34 2.38 -7.25
C VAL A 224 22.26 3.45 -7.09
N ILE A 225 21.01 3.14 -7.42
CA ILE A 225 19.88 4.06 -7.30
C ILE A 225 18.77 3.41 -6.48
N TYR A 226 18.40 4.05 -5.36
CA TYR A 226 17.24 3.67 -4.56
C TYR A 226 16.03 4.53 -4.92
N SER A 227 14.88 3.91 -5.19
CA SER A 227 13.67 4.62 -5.61
C SER A 227 12.51 4.36 -4.64
N ALA A 228 12.14 5.38 -3.85
CA ALA A 228 10.93 5.39 -3.02
C ALA A 228 9.85 6.26 -3.71
N ALA A 229 9.31 5.78 -4.84
CA ALA A 229 8.57 6.61 -5.79
C ALA A 229 7.38 5.91 -6.49
N GLY A 230 6.85 4.81 -5.94
CA GLY A 230 5.73 4.08 -6.57
C GLY A 230 6.07 3.65 -8.01
N SER A 231 5.13 3.80 -8.95
CA SER A 231 5.36 3.44 -10.36
C SER A 231 6.47 4.26 -11.03
N SER A 232 6.76 5.46 -10.53
CA SER A 232 7.93 6.24 -10.99
C SER A 232 9.24 5.51 -10.69
N GLY A 233 9.29 4.73 -9.59
CA GLY A 233 10.42 3.85 -9.25
C GLY A 233 10.59 2.71 -10.26
N ALA A 234 9.51 2.19 -10.83
CA ALA A 234 9.59 1.16 -11.89
C ALA A 234 10.32 1.70 -13.13
N GLY A 235 10.07 2.96 -13.52
CA GLY A 235 10.83 3.62 -14.59
C GLY A 235 12.31 3.75 -14.28
N ALA A 236 12.67 4.07 -13.03
CA ALA A 236 14.06 4.13 -12.60
C ALA A 236 14.75 2.75 -12.64
N ILE A 237 14.04 1.68 -12.24
CA ILE A 237 14.53 0.29 -12.33
C ILE A 237 14.78 -0.08 -13.80
N GLU A 238 13.86 0.27 -14.71
CA GLU A 238 14.04 0.04 -16.15
C GLU A 238 15.30 0.73 -16.69
N ALA A 239 15.53 2.00 -16.34
CA ALA A 239 16.72 2.74 -16.76
C ALA A 239 18.00 2.08 -16.24
N THR A 240 18.03 1.73 -14.97
CA THR A 240 19.18 1.08 -14.32
C THR A 240 19.50 -0.26 -14.97
N ALA A 241 18.49 -1.06 -15.32
CA ALA A 241 18.67 -2.37 -15.96
C ALA A 241 19.34 -2.29 -17.34
N LYS A 242 19.23 -1.15 -18.03
CA LYS A 242 19.83 -0.93 -19.34
C LYS A 242 21.33 -0.59 -19.29
N LYS A 243 21.85 -0.17 -18.13
CA LYS A 243 23.27 0.15 -17.93
C LYS A 243 23.97 -0.98 -17.18
N LYS A 244 24.90 -1.66 -17.83
CA LYS A 244 25.64 -2.76 -17.23
C LYS A 244 26.48 -2.29 -16.05
N GLY A 245 26.44 -3.04 -14.95
CA GLY A 245 27.25 -2.78 -13.75
C GLY A 245 26.63 -1.77 -12.79
N THR A 246 25.35 -1.44 -12.99
CA THR A 246 24.57 -0.58 -12.10
C THR A 246 23.46 -1.39 -11.39
N TRP A 247 22.98 -0.85 -10.26
CA TRP A 247 22.00 -1.47 -9.41
C TRP A 247 20.85 -0.55 -9.08
N SER A 248 19.65 -1.07 -9.08
CA SER A 248 18.50 -0.44 -8.44
C SER A 248 18.23 -1.06 -7.07
N ILE A 249 17.67 -0.27 -6.15
CA ILE A 249 17.08 -0.73 -4.90
C ILE A 249 15.58 -0.45 -4.98
N GLY A 250 14.79 -1.49 -4.78
CA GLY A 250 13.35 -1.44 -4.77
C GLY A 250 12.77 -1.01 -3.41
N VAL A 251 11.43 -0.88 -3.34
CA VAL A 251 10.72 -0.40 -2.15
C VAL A 251 9.38 -1.12 -1.93
N ASP A 252 8.89 -1.10 -0.71
CA ASP A 252 7.62 -1.68 -0.22
C ASP A 252 7.57 -3.20 -0.36
N GLY A 253 7.34 -3.71 -1.54
CA GLY A 253 7.35 -5.14 -1.85
C GLY A 253 8.71 -5.67 -2.27
N ASP A 254 8.85 -7.00 -2.34
CA ASP A 254 10.02 -7.63 -2.96
C ASP A 254 9.91 -7.54 -4.48
N GLN A 255 10.44 -6.44 -5.04
CA GLN A 255 10.32 -6.13 -6.47
C GLN A 255 11.09 -7.10 -7.38
N TYR A 256 11.98 -7.94 -6.84
CA TYR A 256 12.60 -9.04 -7.60
C TYR A 256 11.57 -10.04 -8.13
N PHE A 257 10.48 -10.26 -7.39
CA PHE A 257 9.40 -11.17 -7.77
C PHE A 257 8.22 -10.46 -8.45
N ASP A 258 8.30 -9.15 -8.64
CA ASP A 258 7.23 -8.42 -9.31
C ASP A 258 7.13 -8.82 -10.80
N LYS A 259 5.90 -9.17 -11.22
CA LYS A 259 5.66 -9.67 -12.58
C LYS A 259 5.90 -8.62 -13.67
N GLY A 260 5.63 -7.36 -13.37
CA GLY A 260 5.85 -6.24 -14.29
C GLY A 260 7.32 -5.87 -14.43
N LEU A 261 8.13 -6.22 -13.41
CA LEU A 261 9.57 -5.94 -13.39
C LEU A 261 10.44 -7.17 -13.72
N LYS A 262 9.84 -8.29 -14.12
CA LYS A 262 10.54 -9.57 -14.36
C LYS A 262 11.76 -9.47 -15.28
N ASP A 263 11.68 -8.60 -16.30
CA ASP A 263 12.73 -8.43 -17.30
C ASP A 263 13.90 -7.59 -16.76
N TYR A 264 13.70 -6.89 -15.64
CA TYR A 264 14.66 -6.01 -14.99
C TYR A 264 15.20 -6.55 -13.66
N LYS A 265 14.67 -7.67 -13.16
CA LYS A 265 14.94 -8.20 -11.82
C LYS A 265 16.42 -8.40 -11.52
N ASN A 266 17.25 -8.70 -12.53
CA ASN A 266 18.67 -8.91 -12.36
C ASN A 266 19.47 -7.60 -12.12
N SER A 267 18.83 -6.45 -12.19
CA SER A 267 19.38 -5.15 -11.78
C SER A 267 18.90 -4.72 -10.39
N ILE A 268 17.97 -5.46 -9.78
CA ILE A 268 17.43 -5.16 -8.46
C ILE A 268 18.32 -5.79 -7.39
N LEU A 269 19.18 -4.98 -6.78
CA LEU A 269 20.14 -5.40 -5.76
C LEU A 269 19.44 -5.98 -4.53
N THR A 270 18.44 -5.28 -4.05
CA THR A 270 17.55 -5.59 -2.93
C THR A 270 16.30 -4.73 -3.00
N SER A 271 15.34 -4.94 -2.11
CA SER A 271 14.20 -4.05 -1.89
C SER A 271 14.11 -3.69 -0.40
N ALA A 272 13.92 -2.42 -0.09
CA ALA A 272 13.57 -1.96 1.26
C ALA A 272 12.10 -2.33 1.52
N LEU A 273 11.89 -3.42 2.25
CA LEU A 273 10.58 -4.01 2.48
C LEU A 273 9.76 -3.20 3.50
N LYS A 274 8.48 -3.07 3.22
CA LYS A 274 7.47 -2.48 4.09
C LYS A 274 6.18 -3.29 4.00
N GLN A 275 5.79 -3.95 5.09
CA GLN A 275 4.69 -4.93 5.15
C GLN A 275 3.31 -4.25 5.14
N VAL A 276 3.02 -3.47 4.09
CA VAL A 276 1.72 -2.81 3.92
C VAL A 276 0.62 -3.85 3.81
N ASP A 277 0.88 -4.96 3.10
CA ASP A 277 -0.02 -6.10 2.98
C ASP A 277 -0.38 -6.69 4.36
N GLY A 278 0.61 -6.86 5.24
CA GLY A 278 0.40 -7.33 6.61
C GLY A 278 -0.45 -6.35 7.42
N GLY A 279 -0.15 -5.04 7.35
CA GLY A 279 -0.90 -4.02 8.08
C GLY A 279 -2.37 -3.93 7.64
N VAL A 280 -2.64 -3.98 6.35
CA VAL A 280 -4.00 -4.01 5.79
C VAL A 280 -4.74 -5.28 6.23
N TYR A 281 -4.10 -6.44 6.09
CA TYR A 281 -4.68 -7.73 6.50
C TYR A 281 -5.02 -7.76 7.99
N ASP A 282 -4.08 -7.37 8.87
CA ASP A 282 -4.25 -7.37 10.32
C ASP A 282 -5.42 -6.48 10.74
N PHE A 283 -5.54 -5.30 10.14
CA PHE A 283 -6.66 -4.41 10.42
C PHE A 283 -7.99 -5.03 10.01
N VAL A 284 -8.10 -5.53 8.78
CA VAL A 284 -9.33 -6.18 8.31
C VAL A 284 -9.71 -7.36 9.19
N LYS A 285 -8.73 -8.22 9.51
CA LYS A 285 -8.94 -9.37 10.40
C LYS A 285 -9.47 -8.95 11.76
N SER A 286 -8.93 -7.86 12.34
CA SER A 286 -9.35 -7.34 13.65
C SER A 286 -10.83 -6.93 13.67
N VAL A 287 -11.32 -6.34 12.57
CA VAL A 287 -12.72 -5.92 12.42
C VAL A 287 -13.62 -7.12 12.12
N VAL A 288 -13.27 -7.88 11.07
CA VAL A 288 -14.17 -8.89 10.47
C VAL A 288 -14.17 -10.18 11.28
N LYS A 289 -13.01 -10.70 11.67
CA LYS A 289 -12.87 -11.99 12.33
C LYS A 289 -12.85 -11.87 13.84
N ASP A 290 -11.97 -11.00 14.35
CA ASP A 290 -11.74 -10.92 15.79
C ASP A 290 -12.80 -10.07 16.51
N LYS A 291 -13.63 -9.31 15.74
CA LYS A 291 -14.67 -8.38 16.24
C LYS A 291 -14.15 -7.41 17.30
N LYS A 292 -12.87 -7.08 17.18
CA LYS A 292 -12.16 -6.16 18.06
C LYS A 292 -11.29 -5.24 17.20
N PRO A 293 -11.88 -4.19 16.61
CA PRO A 293 -11.17 -3.30 15.70
C PRO A 293 -9.90 -2.71 16.33
N LEU A 294 -8.79 -2.77 15.60
CA LEU A 294 -7.60 -1.99 15.93
C LEU A 294 -7.94 -0.50 15.82
N THR A 295 -7.46 0.30 16.76
CA THR A 295 -7.61 1.76 16.76
C THR A 295 -6.32 2.43 17.23
N GLY A 296 -6.16 3.73 16.96
CA GLY A 296 -4.95 4.47 17.29
C GLY A 296 -3.76 4.05 16.45
N VAL A 297 -2.55 4.34 16.91
CA VAL A 297 -1.32 4.16 16.13
C VAL A 297 -0.82 2.72 16.24
N GLN A 298 -0.74 2.06 15.09
CA GLN A 298 -0.20 0.71 14.91
C GLN A 298 1.16 0.82 14.22
N VAL A 299 2.25 0.63 14.99
CA VAL A 299 3.62 0.77 14.46
C VAL A 299 4.17 -0.59 14.01
N TYR A 300 4.52 -0.68 12.74
CA TYR A 300 5.18 -1.81 12.09
C TYR A 300 6.68 -1.50 11.94
N SER A 301 7.48 -1.97 12.88
CA SER A 301 8.92 -1.68 12.96
C SER A 301 9.79 -2.85 12.53
N LEU A 302 11.08 -2.61 12.33
CA LEU A 302 12.09 -3.65 12.06
C LEU A 302 12.08 -4.73 13.15
N LYS A 303 11.97 -4.32 14.41
CA LYS A 303 11.88 -5.23 15.56
C LYS A 303 10.65 -6.14 15.52
N LYS A 304 9.54 -5.67 14.91
CA LYS A 304 8.29 -6.43 14.75
C LYS A 304 8.18 -7.13 13.40
N GLY A 305 9.20 -7.04 12.55
CA GLY A 305 9.16 -7.59 11.19
C GLY A 305 8.27 -6.80 10.23
N GLY A 306 7.87 -5.57 10.59
CA GLY A 306 7.04 -4.71 9.73
C GLY A 306 7.81 -4.05 8.60
N VAL A 307 9.12 -3.95 8.72
CA VAL A 307 10.06 -3.51 7.68
C VAL A 307 11.30 -4.38 7.68
N ASP A 308 11.99 -4.50 6.55
CA ASP A 308 13.23 -5.28 6.39
C ASP A 308 13.91 -4.95 5.06
N VAL A 309 14.87 -5.77 4.63
CA VAL A 309 15.40 -5.81 3.27
C VAL A 309 15.28 -7.20 2.67
N SER A 310 15.11 -7.28 1.35
CA SER A 310 15.03 -8.54 0.62
C SER A 310 16.43 -9.09 0.29
N TYR A 311 16.57 -10.41 0.37
CA TYR A 311 17.76 -11.13 -0.10
C TYR A 311 17.52 -11.85 -1.44
N SER A 312 16.41 -11.58 -2.11
CA SER A 312 16.03 -12.19 -3.37
C SER A 312 17.05 -11.89 -4.47
N GLY A 313 17.30 -12.87 -5.33
CA GLY A 313 18.34 -12.80 -6.36
C GLY A 313 19.75 -13.10 -5.87
N GLY A 314 20.01 -13.12 -4.55
CA GLY A 314 21.30 -13.46 -3.96
C GLY A 314 22.40 -12.39 -4.14
N PHE A 315 22.05 -11.20 -4.64
CA PHE A 315 23.03 -10.16 -4.98
C PHE A 315 23.71 -9.50 -3.77
N ILE A 316 23.13 -9.66 -2.58
CA ILE A 316 23.67 -9.15 -1.31
C ILE A 316 24.04 -10.28 -0.32
N ASP A 317 24.08 -11.54 -0.75
CA ASP A 317 24.38 -12.68 0.14
C ASP A 317 25.80 -12.61 0.73
N ASP A 318 26.77 -12.13 -0.03
CA ASP A 318 28.15 -11.92 0.40
C ASP A 318 28.31 -10.84 1.48
N ILE A 319 27.37 -9.91 1.58
CA ILE A 319 27.34 -8.84 2.58
C ILE A 319 26.27 -9.03 3.65
N LYS A 320 25.47 -10.12 3.58
CA LYS A 320 24.41 -10.43 4.53
C LYS A 320 24.85 -10.35 5.99
N PRO A 321 26.02 -10.87 6.41
CA PRO A 321 26.44 -10.76 7.81
C PRO A 321 26.53 -9.32 8.31
N LYS A 322 26.95 -8.38 7.46
CA LYS A 322 27.05 -6.95 7.82
C LYS A 322 25.68 -6.29 7.91
N ILE A 323 24.74 -6.65 7.03
CA ILE A 323 23.37 -6.17 7.06
C ILE A 323 22.66 -6.68 8.33
N GLU A 324 22.81 -7.98 8.66
CA GLU A 324 22.22 -8.56 9.87
C GLU A 324 22.83 -7.98 11.16
N GLU A 325 24.13 -7.65 11.16
CA GLU A 325 24.76 -6.95 12.26
C GLU A 325 24.15 -5.54 12.46
N ALA A 326 23.96 -4.80 11.37
CA ALA A 326 23.33 -3.48 11.41
C ALA A 326 21.88 -3.57 11.87
N LYS A 327 21.11 -4.52 11.35
CA LYS A 327 19.74 -4.84 11.78
C LYS A 327 19.68 -5.11 13.28
N LYS A 328 20.57 -5.95 13.78
CA LYS A 328 20.64 -6.24 15.21
C LYS A 328 20.94 -4.98 16.03
N LYS A 329 21.88 -4.15 15.60
CA LYS A 329 22.22 -2.89 16.29
C LYS A 329 21.04 -1.93 16.37
N ILE A 330 20.21 -1.85 15.32
CA ILE A 330 18.97 -1.05 15.31
C ILE A 330 17.97 -1.62 16.30
N ILE A 331 17.70 -2.93 16.24
CA ILE A 331 16.75 -3.61 17.15
C ILE A 331 17.17 -3.47 18.62
N ASP A 332 18.48 -3.55 18.90
CA ASP A 332 19.06 -3.40 20.25
C ASP A 332 19.12 -1.91 20.68
N GLY A 333 18.72 -0.95 19.84
CA GLY A 333 18.77 0.49 20.11
C GLY A 333 20.18 1.10 20.11
N LYS A 334 21.20 0.37 19.62
CA LYS A 334 22.59 0.85 19.51
C LYS A 334 22.79 1.80 18.34
N ILE A 335 21.97 1.64 17.28
CA ILE A 335 21.86 2.59 16.19
C ILE A 335 20.47 3.19 16.27
N LYS A 336 20.40 4.50 16.42
CA LYS A 336 19.17 5.27 16.26
C LYS A 336 19.16 5.83 14.85
N VAL A 337 18.30 5.26 14.01
CA VAL A 337 18.18 5.70 12.63
C VAL A 337 17.44 7.03 12.58
N VAL A 338 17.95 7.96 11.79
CA VAL A 338 17.30 9.26 11.56
C VAL A 338 16.05 9.08 10.72
N ASP A 339 14.99 9.80 11.06
CA ASP A 339 13.69 9.74 10.42
C ASP A 339 13.39 10.97 9.54
N THR A 340 14.45 11.66 9.11
CA THR A 340 14.32 12.81 8.21
C THR A 340 15.60 13.03 7.42
N TYR A 341 15.46 13.48 6.17
CA TYR A 341 16.52 13.97 5.33
C TYR A 341 16.57 15.50 5.40
N LYS A 342 17.73 16.06 5.61
CA LYS A 342 17.91 17.51 5.79
C LYS A 342 18.40 18.24 4.54
N GLY A 343 18.90 17.50 3.53
CA GLY A 343 19.50 18.07 2.32
C GLY A 343 20.99 18.20 2.41
#